data_41b1dea52a79f264d4bd562215a95958
#
_entry.id   41b1dea52a79f264d4bd562215a95958
#
_cell.length_a   1.000
_cell.length_b   1.000
_cell.length_c   1.000
_cell.angle_alpha   90.00
_cell.angle_beta   90.00
_cell.angle_gamma   90.00
#
_symmetry.space_group_name_H-M   'P 1'
#
loop_
_entity.id
_entity.type
_entity.pdbx_description
1 polymer ?
#
loop_
_entity_poly.entity_id
_entity_poly.type
_entity_poly.pdbx_seq_one_letter_code
_entity_poly.pdbx_strand_id
1 'polypeptide(L)'
;MPDAAKASEQKIRLTSLAACAGWASKLSAEALAQVLRPIQNIYQTENYPDLLIGIGDPDDAAAWRLDDKRALIVTTDFFTPVVDEAYDYGAIAAANSLSDAYAMGARPFLALNIAAVPPKLPTEITSEILRGGAEKAREAGVVIAGGH
;
A
#
# COMPACT_ATOMS: atom_id res chain seq x y z
N MET A 1 14.58 -26.63 -43.80
CA MET A 1 14.60 -25.54 -42.82
C MET A 1 13.33 -25.65 -42.03
N PRO A 2 13.33 -26.15 -40.76
CA PRO A 2 12.12 -26.16 -39.97
C PRO A 2 11.90 -24.78 -39.37
N ASP A 3 10.66 -24.40 -39.47
CA ASP A 3 10.02 -23.18 -39.04
C ASP A 3 10.22 -22.97 -37.49
N ALA A 4 10.85 -21.88 -37.12
CA ALA A 4 11.00 -21.53 -35.74
C ALA A 4 9.63 -21.04 -35.24
N ALA A 5 8.88 -21.96 -34.59
CA ALA A 5 7.67 -21.63 -33.88
C ALA A 5 8.00 -20.57 -32.81
N LYS A 6 7.52 -19.35 -33.04
CA LYS A 6 7.44 -18.31 -32.00
C LYS A 6 6.67 -18.89 -30.85
N ALA A 7 7.38 -19.22 -29.74
CA ALA A 7 6.75 -19.43 -28.45
C ALA A 7 5.99 -18.14 -28.13
N SER A 8 4.67 -18.20 -28.14
CA SER A 8 3.85 -17.09 -27.64
C SER A 8 4.22 -16.89 -26.18
N GLU A 9 4.87 -15.81 -25.85
CA GLU A 9 5.06 -15.37 -24.47
C GLU A 9 3.66 -15.28 -23.84
N GLN A 10 3.36 -16.24 -22.99
CA GLN A 10 2.08 -16.27 -22.31
C GLN A 10 2.07 -15.09 -21.32
N LYS A 11 1.33 -14.03 -21.68
CA LYS A 11 1.20 -12.82 -20.87
C LYS A 11 0.69 -13.22 -19.49
N ILE A 12 1.49 -12.96 -18.45
CA ILE A 12 1.08 -13.24 -17.06
C ILE A 12 -0.02 -12.26 -16.69
N ARG A 13 -1.16 -12.79 -16.25
CA ARG A 13 -2.28 -12.00 -15.74
C ARG A 13 -2.10 -11.81 -14.24
N LEU A 14 -1.74 -10.61 -13.79
CA LEU A 14 -1.51 -10.31 -12.38
C LEU A 14 -2.76 -10.57 -11.54
N THR A 15 -3.95 -10.26 -12.06
CA THR A 15 -5.22 -10.51 -11.37
C THR A 15 -5.47 -11.99 -11.06
N SER A 16 -4.88 -12.93 -11.83
CA SER A 16 -4.98 -14.37 -11.57
C SER A 16 -4.10 -14.85 -10.42
N LEU A 17 -3.18 -14.04 -9.92
CA LEU A 17 -2.30 -14.37 -8.79
C LEU A 17 -2.96 -14.11 -7.43
N ALA A 18 -4.12 -13.47 -7.40
CA ALA A 18 -4.85 -13.12 -6.20
C ALA A 18 -6.13 -13.97 -6.05
N ALA A 19 -6.40 -14.44 -4.84
CA ALA A 19 -7.64 -15.16 -4.53
C ALA A 19 -8.86 -14.21 -4.48
N CYS A 20 -8.63 -12.94 -4.16
CA CYS A 20 -9.61 -11.86 -4.23
C CYS A 20 -8.87 -10.56 -4.55
N ALA A 21 -9.54 -9.62 -5.25
CA ALA A 21 -8.92 -8.40 -5.75
C ALA A 21 -9.28 -7.19 -4.88
N GLY A 22 -8.31 -6.29 -4.70
CA GLY A 22 -8.50 -4.98 -4.10
C GLY A 22 -9.08 -5.02 -2.67
N TRP A 23 -10.02 -4.15 -2.41
CA TRP A 23 -10.68 -3.98 -1.10
C TRP A 23 -11.43 -5.21 -0.59
N ALA A 24 -11.87 -6.10 -1.48
CA ALA A 24 -12.56 -7.34 -1.11
C ALA A 24 -11.69 -8.32 -0.30
N SER A 25 -10.38 -8.09 -0.22
CA SER A 25 -9.46 -8.86 0.63
C SER A 25 -9.34 -8.32 2.07
N LYS A 26 -9.92 -7.15 2.36
CA LYS A 26 -9.91 -6.55 3.72
C LYS A 26 -10.98 -7.21 4.61
N LEU A 27 -10.72 -7.27 5.90
CA LEU A 27 -11.69 -7.74 6.88
C LEU A 27 -12.88 -6.77 6.98
N SER A 28 -14.08 -7.29 7.33
CA SER A 28 -15.18 -6.40 7.69
C SER A 28 -14.81 -5.55 8.94
N ALA A 29 -15.46 -4.39 9.09
CA ALA A 29 -15.20 -3.51 10.23
C ALA A 29 -15.39 -4.23 11.59
N GLU A 30 -16.43 -5.09 11.70
CA GLU A 30 -16.67 -5.86 12.92
C GLU A 30 -15.57 -6.90 13.17
N ALA A 31 -15.14 -7.62 12.12
CA ALA A 31 -14.08 -8.61 12.24
C ALA A 31 -12.74 -7.94 12.58
N LEU A 32 -12.44 -6.79 11.98
CA LEU A 32 -11.26 -5.99 12.28
C LEU A 32 -11.28 -5.53 13.74
N ALA A 33 -12.39 -4.98 14.23
CA ALA A 33 -12.52 -4.55 15.62
C ALA A 33 -12.30 -5.70 16.62
N GLN A 34 -12.76 -6.91 16.31
CA GLN A 34 -12.50 -8.09 17.15
C GLN A 34 -11.03 -8.47 17.19
N VAL A 35 -10.35 -8.45 16.05
CA VAL A 35 -8.92 -8.79 15.93
C VAL A 35 -8.04 -7.73 16.61
N LEU A 36 -8.45 -6.47 16.61
CA LEU A 36 -7.67 -5.37 17.18
C LEU A 36 -7.83 -5.23 18.71
N ARG A 37 -8.90 -5.77 19.33
CA ARG A 37 -9.13 -5.68 20.78
C ARG A 37 -7.92 -6.04 21.65
N PRO A 38 -7.21 -7.15 21.43
CA PRO A 38 -6.04 -7.48 22.24
C PRO A 38 -4.94 -6.42 22.16
N ILE A 39 -4.78 -5.79 21.00
CA ILE A 39 -3.75 -4.78 20.74
C ILE A 39 -4.15 -3.46 21.43
N GLN A 40 -5.42 -3.07 21.35
CA GLN A 40 -5.96 -1.89 22.04
C GLN A 40 -5.74 -1.97 23.57
N ASN A 41 -5.86 -3.16 24.16
CA ASN A 41 -5.59 -3.37 25.57
C ASN A 41 -4.11 -3.22 25.96
N ILE A 42 -3.19 -3.44 25.00
CA ILE A 42 -1.74 -3.25 25.20
C ILE A 42 -1.37 -1.77 25.11
N TYR A 43 -1.96 -1.06 24.14
CA TYR A 43 -1.67 0.34 23.85
C TYR A 43 -2.85 1.23 24.30
N GLN A 44 -2.91 1.50 25.62
CA GLN A 44 -3.87 2.45 26.17
C GLN A 44 -3.46 3.86 25.76
N THR A 45 -4.33 4.56 25.06
CA THR A 45 -4.04 5.88 24.46
C THR A 45 -3.62 6.91 25.51
N GLU A 46 -4.12 6.77 26.75
CA GLU A 46 -3.79 7.64 27.89
C GLU A 46 -2.30 7.62 28.25
N ASN A 47 -1.59 6.55 27.91
CA ASN A 47 -0.15 6.41 28.13
C ASN A 47 0.70 7.07 27.02
N TYR A 48 0.07 7.55 25.96
CA TYR A 48 0.72 8.12 24.79
C TYR A 48 0.11 9.47 24.43
N PRO A 49 0.38 10.54 25.20
CA PRO A 49 -0.28 11.85 25.04
C PRO A 49 -0.02 12.52 23.68
N ASP A 50 1.00 12.08 22.94
CA ASP A 50 1.31 12.57 21.60
C ASP A 50 0.66 11.73 20.48
N LEU A 51 0.03 10.59 20.80
CA LEU A 51 -0.79 9.83 19.86
C LEU A 51 -2.16 10.51 19.75
N LEU A 52 -2.37 11.23 18.64
CA LEU A 52 -3.60 11.97 18.39
C LEU A 52 -4.71 11.10 17.79
N ILE A 53 -4.31 10.18 16.89
CA ILE A 53 -5.19 9.19 16.25
C ILE A 53 -4.43 7.87 16.25
N GLY A 54 -5.02 6.84 16.80
CA GLY A 54 -4.40 5.53 16.98
C GLY A 54 -5.34 4.38 16.65
N ILE A 55 -4.95 3.18 17.08
CA ILE A 55 -5.62 1.93 16.72
C ILE A 55 -7.08 1.82 17.26
N GLY A 56 -7.45 2.68 18.20
CA GLY A 56 -8.81 2.78 18.76
C GLY A 56 -9.75 3.68 17.95
N ASP A 57 -9.19 4.49 17.08
CA ASP A 57 -9.91 5.49 16.29
C ASP A 57 -10.12 4.95 14.87
N PRO A 58 -11.36 4.88 14.37
CA PRO A 58 -11.61 4.44 12.99
C PRO A 58 -11.30 5.58 12.02
N ASP A 59 -10.03 5.69 11.61
CA ASP A 59 -9.55 6.73 10.69
C ASP A 59 -8.60 6.14 9.65
N ASP A 60 -8.29 6.91 8.60
CA ASP A 60 -7.51 6.46 7.44
C ASP A 60 -6.01 6.31 7.78
N ALA A 61 -5.52 6.99 8.82
CA ALA A 61 -4.11 6.96 9.18
C ALA A 61 -3.88 7.25 10.67
N ALA A 62 -2.73 6.83 11.18
CA ALA A 62 -2.28 7.25 12.50
C ALA A 62 -1.74 8.68 12.49
N ALA A 63 -1.97 9.42 13.59
CA ALA A 63 -1.47 10.78 13.77
C ALA A 63 -0.68 10.90 15.06
N TRP A 64 0.57 11.35 14.95
CA TRP A 64 1.46 11.59 16.08
C TRP A 64 1.87 13.06 16.18
N ARG A 65 1.68 13.68 17.33
CA ARG A 65 2.10 15.05 17.59
C ARG A 65 3.62 15.16 17.58
N LEU A 66 4.14 16.10 16.80
CA LEU A 66 5.57 16.46 16.81
C LEU A 66 5.83 17.68 17.69
N ASP A 67 4.93 18.66 17.66
CA ASP A 67 4.95 19.88 18.47
C ASP A 67 3.55 20.53 18.49
N ASP A 68 3.45 21.73 19.04
CA ASP A 68 2.16 22.45 19.16
C ASP A 68 1.47 22.80 17.85
N LYS A 69 2.17 22.67 16.71
CA LYS A 69 1.69 23.09 15.38
C LYS A 69 1.73 21.98 14.34
N ARG A 70 2.43 20.88 14.61
CA ARG A 70 2.66 19.84 13.61
C ARG A 70 2.37 18.45 14.15
N ALA A 71 1.81 17.63 13.31
CA ALA A 71 1.68 16.21 13.53
C ALA A 71 2.27 15.43 12.35
N LEU A 72 2.75 14.23 12.62
CA LEU A 72 3.16 13.27 11.62
C LEU A 72 1.98 12.34 11.34
N ILE A 73 1.60 12.24 10.07
CA ILE A 73 0.61 11.26 9.60
C ILE A 73 1.35 10.07 9.03
N VAL A 74 0.97 8.87 9.47
CA VAL A 74 1.59 7.61 9.03
C VAL A 74 0.50 6.64 8.63
N THR A 75 0.56 6.19 7.38
CA THR A 75 -0.33 5.16 6.84
C THR A 75 0.45 4.07 6.13
N THR A 76 -0.11 2.89 6.06
CA THR A 76 0.33 1.80 5.18
C THR A 76 -0.91 1.10 4.64
N ASP A 77 -1.08 1.14 3.35
CA ASP A 77 -2.16 0.43 2.66
C ASP A 77 -1.61 -0.36 1.47
N PHE A 78 -2.11 -1.56 1.29
CA PHE A 78 -1.75 -2.41 0.16
C PHE A 78 -2.94 -3.26 -0.26
N PHE A 79 -2.96 -3.68 -1.51
CA PHE A 79 -3.97 -4.58 -2.03
C PHE A 79 -3.41 -5.47 -3.16
N THR A 80 -4.11 -6.55 -3.42
CA THR A 80 -3.79 -7.46 -4.51
C THR A 80 -4.10 -6.84 -5.88
N PRO A 81 -3.46 -7.30 -6.97
CA PRO A 81 -3.66 -6.72 -8.30
C PRO A 81 -5.13 -6.61 -8.72
N VAL A 82 -5.52 -5.43 -9.16
CA VAL A 82 -6.85 -5.09 -9.70
C VAL A 82 -6.85 -4.95 -11.21
N VAL A 83 -5.66 -4.87 -11.82
CA VAL A 83 -5.41 -4.81 -13.27
C VAL A 83 -4.27 -5.74 -13.64
N ASP A 84 -4.19 -6.14 -14.90
CA ASP A 84 -3.16 -7.06 -15.40
C ASP A 84 -1.89 -6.34 -15.88
N GLU A 85 -1.98 -5.04 -16.20
CA GLU A 85 -0.82 -4.24 -16.59
C GLU A 85 0.01 -3.87 -15.36
N ALA A 86 1.25 -4.34 -15.34
CA ALA A 86 2.15 -4.22 -14.17
C ALA A 86 2.41 -2.76 -13.78
N TYR A 87 2.70 -1.91 -14.76
CA TYR A 87 2.89 -0.48 -14.53
C TYR A 87 1.66 0.19 -13.91
N ASP A 88 0.49 -0.07 -14.48
CA ASP A 88 -0.78 0.53 -14.02
C ASP A 88 -1.12 0.06 -12.61
N TYR A 89 -0.90 -1.24 -12.30
CA TYR A 89 -1.09 -1.73 -10.94
C TYR A 89 -0.20 -0.98 -9.93
N GLY A 90 1.07 -0.78 -10.25
CA GLY A 90 1.98 -0.01 -9.40
C GLY A 90 1.53 1.44 -9.20
N ALA A 91 1.11 2.10 -10.28
CA ALA A 91 0.60 3.48 -10.22
C ALA A 91 -0.68 3.59 -9.37
N ILE A 92 -1.62 2.64 -9.52
CA ILE A 92 -2.85 2.57 -8.74
C ILE A 92 -2.52 2.33 -7.25
N ALA A 93 -1.60 1.41 -6.95
CA ALA A 93 -1.19 1.11 -5.58
C ALA A 93 -0.61 2.36 -4.88
N ALA A 94 0.27 3.10 -5.55
CA ALA A 94 0.82 4.35 -5.01
C ALA A 94 -0.27 5.42 -4.82
N ALA A 95 -1.16 5.61 -5.79
CA ALA A 95 -2.26 6.57 -5.67
C ALA A 95 -3.19 6.23 -4.50
N ASN A 96 -3.51 4.95 -4.31
CA ASN A 96 -4.34 4.48 -3.20
C ASN A 96 -3.69 4.76 -1.84
N SER A 97 -2.41 4.40 -1.67
CA SER A 97 -1.69 4.63 -0.40
C SER A 97 -1.52 6.12 -0.08
N LEU A 98 -1.37 6.98 -1.08
CA LEU A 98 -1.30 8.43 -0.90
C LEU A 98 -2.65 9.05 -0.53
N SER A 99 -3.76 8.42 -0.92
CA SER A 99 -5.11 8.93 -0.66
C SER A 99 -5.42 9.04 0.83
N ASP A 100 -4.95 8.10 1.65
CA ASP A 100 -5.13 8.13 3.11
C ASP A 100 -4.48 9.37 3.72
N ALA A 101 -3.24 9.69 3.29
CA ALA A 101 -2.57 10.89 3.77
C ALA A 101 -3.31 12.17 3.37
N TYR A 102 -3.86 12.21 2.15
CA TYR A 102 -4.65 13.35 1.68
C TYR A 102 -6.00 13.45 2.40
N ALA A 103 -6.66 12.31 2.70
CA ALA A 103 -7.91 12.27 3.48
C ALA A 103 -7.72 12.88 4.87
N MET A 104 -6.54 12.67 5.47
CA MET A 104 -6.15 13.28 6.75
C MET A 104 -5.72 14.77 6.62
N GLY A 105 -5.83 15.38 5.45
CA GLY A 105 -5.38 16.75 5.20
C GLY A 105 -3.85 16.91 5.21
N ALA A 106 -3.10 15.82 5.18
CA ALA A 106 -1.65 15.85 5.23
C ALA A 106 -1.03 16.09 3.83
N ARG A 107 0.23 16.54 3.84
CA ARG A 107 1.06 16.62 2.64
C ARG A 107 2.11 15.52 2.68
N PRO A 108 1.94 14.44 1.93
CA PRO A 108 2.94 13.38 1.87
C PRO A 108 4.24 13.89 1.25
N PHE A 109 5.39 13.43 1.74
CA PHE A 109 6.71 13.83 1.27
C PHE A 109 7.70 12.68 1.15
N LEU A 110 7.45 11.58 1.86
CA LEU A 110 8.31 10.40 1.93
C LEU A 110 7.45 9.15 1.86
N ALA A 111 7.90 8.13 1.15
CA ALA A 111 7.27 6.82 1.10
C ALA A 111 8.31 5.70 1.22
N LEU A 112 7.86 4.57 1.74
CA LEU A 112 8.55 3.28 1.69
C LEU A 112 7.69 2.31 0.87
N ASN A 113 8.34 1.59 -0.05
CA ASN A 113 7.66 0.51 -0.77
C ASN A 113 7.61 -0.75 0.08
N ILE A 114 6.43 -1.38 0.13
CA ILE A 114 6.26 -2.74 0.66
C ILE A 114 5.69 -3.57 -0.48
N ALA A 115 6.42 -4.62 -0.90
CA ALA A 115 6.03 -5.44 -2.03
C ALA A 115 6.17 -6.94 -1.69
N ALA A 116 5.03 -7.61 -1.56
CA ALA A 116 4.98 -9.06 -1.42
C ALA A 116 4.65 -9.68 -2.79
N VAL A 117 5.66 -10.26 -3.43
CA VAL A 117 5.52 -10.85 -4.77
C VAL A 117 5.76 -12.36 -4.74
N PRO A 118 5.07 -13.15 -5.58
CA PRO A 118 5.34 -14.58 -5.69
C PRO A 118 6.79 -14.82 -6.11
N PRO A 119 7.51 -15.81 -5.50
CA PRO A 119 8.92 -16.06 -5.80
C PRO A 119 9.23 -16.38 -7.27
N LYS A 120 8.22 -16.81 -8.03
CA LYS A 120 8.35 -17.17 -9.46
C LYS A 120 7.91 -16.04 -10.40
N LEU A 121 7.54 -14.87 -9.87
CA LEU A 121 7.18 -13.74 -10.73
C LEU A 121 8.44 -13.22 -11.41
N PRO A 122 8.45 -13.05 -12.75
CA PRO A 122 9.59 -12.47 -13.46
C PRO A 122 9.97 -11.09 -12.90
N THR A 123 11.27 -10.85 -12.76
CA THR A 123 11.81 -9.60 -12.20
C THR A 123 11.41 -8.37 -13.01
N GLU A 124 11.22 -8.54 -14.32
CA GLU A 124 10.78 -7.49 -15.25
C GLU A 124 9.39 -6.98 -14.88
N ILE A 125 8.46 -7.89 -14.50
CA ILE A 125 7.11 -7.53 -14.06
C ILE A 125 7.18 -6.76 -12.73
N THR A 126 7.96 -7.26 -11.79
CA THR A 126 8.16 -6.56 -10.50
C THR A 126 8.77 -5.16 -10.72
N SER A 127 9.74 -5.04 -11.63
CA SER A 127 10.36 -3.77 -11.99
C SER A 127 9.34 -2.78 -12.56
N GLU A 128 8.45 -3.22 -13.43
CA GLU A 128 7.40 -2.38 -13.99
C GLU A 128 6.37 -1.93 -12.95
N ILE A 129 6.00 -2.81 -12.00
CA ILE A 129 5.15 -2.44 -10.86
C ILE A 129 5.82 -1.32 -10.05
N LEU A 130 7.08 -1.52 -9.66
CA LEU A 130 7.81 -0.53 -8.87
C LEU A 130 8.01 0.79 -9.64
N ARG A 131 8.23 0.71 -10.97
CA ARG A 131 8.34 1.89 -11.83
C ARG A 131 7.04 2.71 -11.85
N GLY A 132 5.90 2.06 -12.05
CA GLY A 132 4.59 2.71 -12.02
C GLY A 132 4.33 3.42 -10.69
N GLY A 133 4.62 2.75 -9.57
CA GLY A 133 4.50 3.33 -8.23
C GLY A 133 5.43 4.52 -8.03
N ALA A 134 6.69 4.41 -8.46
CA ALA A 134 7.68 5.48 -8.32
C ALA A 134 7.33 6.72 -9.16
N GLU A 135 6.86 6.55 -10.38
CA GLU A 135 6.45 7.67 -11.23
C GLU A 135 5.22 8.40 -10.66
N LYS A 136 4.24 7.64 -10.12
CA LYS A 136 3.08 8.22 -9.46
C LYS A 136 3.45 8.95 -8.16
N ALA A 137 4.33 8.42 -7.34
CA ALA A 137 4.85 9.10 -6.16
C ALA A 137 5.58 10.40 -6.52
N ARG A 138 6.43 10.37 -7.57
CA ARG A 138 7.12 11.56 -8.08
C ARG A 138 6.14 12.63 -8.56
N GLU A 139 5.07 12.24 -9.27
CA GLU A 139 4.02 13.17 -9.69
C GLU A 139 3.38 13.90 -8.49
N ALA A 140 3.20 13.21 -7.37
CA ALA A 140 2.72 13.78 -6.11
C ALA A 140 3.80 14.56 -5.31
N GLY A 141 5.03 14.64 -5.79
CA GLY A 141 6.15 15.28 -5.08
C GLY A 141 6.67 14.45 -3.91
N VAL A 142 6.46 13.14 -3.92
CA VAL A 142 6.86 12.21 -2.86
C VAL A 142 8.11 11.44 -3.26
N VAL A 143 9.08 11.36 -2.34
CA VAL A 143 10.30 10.57 -2.53
C VAL A 143 10.10 9.16 -1.97
N ILE A 144 10.38 8.15 -2.80
CA ILE A 144 10.49 6.76 -2.32
C ILE A 144 11.93 6.57 -1.81
N ALA A 145 12.09 6.39 -0.50
CA ALA A 145 13.38 6.33 0.17
C ALA A 145 13.87 4.90 0.46
N GLY A 146 13.14 3.89 0.05
CA GLY A 146 13.46 2.49 0.27
C GLY A 146 12.21 1.64 0.44
N GLY A 147 12.36 0.50 1.13
CA GLY A 147 11.26 -0.43 1.39
C GLY A 147 11.73 -1.88 1.46
N HIS A 148 10.80 -2.81 1.34
CA HIS A 148 11.08 -4.25 1.43
C HIS A 148 10.17 -5.05 0.50
#